data_0b98a4621e028abfe371a2e1d9476762
#
_entry.id   0b98a4621e028abfe371a2e1d9476762
#
_cell.length_a   1.000
_cell.length_b   1.000
_cell.length_c   1.000
_cell.angle_alpha   90.00
_cell.angle_beta   90.00
_cell.angle_gamma   90.00
#
_symmetry.space_group_name_H-M   'P 1'
#
loop_
_entity.id
_entity.type
_entity.pdbx_description
1 polymer ?
#
loop_
_entity_poly.entity_id
_entity_poly.type
_entity_poly.pdbx_seq_one_letter_code
_entity_poly.pdbx_strand_id
1 'polypeptide(L)'
;MHVTRHIRQWTMPLLLAICMSATAQSIREEIELIPQRSAGIRYSLPTNEQLTDTPVPDGKKPFYISHYGSSAAYYLDNTKDYTGPLSTMAKADSLDKLTPLGQDVLHRLELIYKDAKLKVGELTEKGAQQMRQLAQQMVDRFPEVFVKGSIVDGRSIVRNHNILSMQEAMIQISRACAPMDLRIKSSHSNDAWMYVRDKDLEADRYNEETEASYQAFRMANKDDDRLMNLLFTDADYVKKHVDSIILSDQLFVVANTIQDTPLADQVTLYDLFTPDEIYRHWRIHNARTYISYGRFALNGTYQAYSQRAPLWNLLHMGDSVKNIGHPVVHLRYTTRGMLTSLICLMELNGYGLVTADLDQLDKQGWADYRIAPFGASVQVIHYRKDMDDDDILIKVLLNGKETRLPIESDCAPYYHWQDAKRYYLRKLYAYERLKYENETKKQKK
;
A
#
# COMPACT_ATOMS: atom_id res chain seq x y z
N MET A 1 -53.04 -56.46 35.30
CA MET A 1 -52.56 -55.07 35.44
C MET A 1 -51.32 -54.90 34.60
N HIS A 2 -51.49 -54.40 33.39
CA HIS A 2 -50.37 -54.14 32.46
C HIS A 2 -50.07 -52.65 32.51
N VAL A 3 -48.85 -52.33 32.87
CA VAL A 3 -48.33 -50.96 32.83
C VAL A 3 -47.52 -50.81 31.53
N THR A 4 -48.08 -50.06 30.58
CA THR A 4 -47.43 -49.68 29.32
C THR A 4 -46.55 -48.41 29.53
N ARG A 5 -45.24 -48.62 29.40
CA ARG A 5 -44.25 -47.50 29.40
C ARG A 5 -44.18 -46.88 28.00
N HIS A 6 -44.60 -45.63 27.86
CA HIS A 6 -44.38 -44.85 26.66
C HIS A 6 -42.93 -44.30 26.64
N ILE A 7 -42.14 -44.77 25.69
CA ILE A 7 -40.82 -44.20 25.37
C ILE A 7 -41.06 -43.04 24.41
N ARG A 8 -40.82 -41.82 24.88
CA ARG A 8 -40.79 -40.59 24.06
C ARG A 8 -39.45 -40.58 23.34
N GLN A 9 -39.45 -40.85 22.01
CA GLN A 9 -38.30 -40.60 21.15
C GLN A 9 -38.15 -39.10 20.92
N TRP A 10 -37.06 -38.55 21.38
CA TRP A 10 -36.61 -37.21 21.02
C TRP A 10 -35.84 -37.29 19.73
N THR A 11 -36.42 -36.88 18.62
CA THR A 11 -35.73 -36.62 17.36
C THR A 11 -35.06 -35.26 17.46
N MET A 12 -33.74 -35.23 17.63
CA MET A 12 -32.88 -34.06 17.55
C MET A 12 -32.69 -33.74 16.06
N PRO A 13 -33.04 -32.56 15.54
CA PRO A 13 -32.70 -32.21 14.19
C PRO A 13 -31.20 -31.96 14.11
N LEU A 14 -30.48 -32.75 13.31
CA LEU A 14 -29.10 -32.57 12.96
C LEU A 14 -29.02 -31.33 12.03
N LEU A 15 -28.71 -30.18 12.60
CA LEU A 15 -28.35 -28.99 11.81
C LEU A 15 -27.00 -29.28 11.15
N LEU A 16 -27.01 -29.66 9.88
CA LEU A 16 -25.82 -29.65 9.02
C LEU A 16 -25.43 -28.19 8.82
N ALA A 17 -24.48 -27.73 9.60
CA ALA A 17 -23.76 -26.48 9.31
C ALA A 17 -22.92 -26.72 8.04
N ILE A 18 -23.45 -26.35 6.88
CA ILE A 18 -22.67 -26.26 5.65
C ILE A 18 -21.71 -25.10 5.89
N CYS A 19 -20.50 -25.37 6.37
CA CYS A 19 -19.39 -24.47 6.27
C CYS A 19 -19.09 -24.28 4.78
N MET A 20 -19.68 -23.30 4.13
CA MET A 20 -19.15 -22.76 2.89
C MET A 20 -17.78 -22.19 3.24
N SER A 21 -16.74 -22.99 3.05
CA SER A 21 -15.37 -22.48 2.94
C SER A 21 -15.39 -21.53 1.74
N ALA A 22 -15.52 -20.25 1.99
CA ALA A 22 -15.20 -19.24 0.98
C ALA A 22 -13.71 -19.49 0.65
N THR A 23 -13.44 -20.17 -0.46
CA THR A 23 -12.08 -20.27 -0.99
C THR A 23 -11.63 -18.86 -1.26
N ALA A 24 -10.59 -18.40 -0.56
CA ALA A 24 -10.03 -17.09 -0.80
C ALA A 24 -9.66 -17.02 -2.28
N GLN A 25 -10.23 -16.03 -2.98
CA GLN A 25 -9.96 -15.79 -4.40
C GLN A 25 -8.45 -15.60 -4.59
N SER A 26 -7.87 -16.27 -5.58
CA SER A 26 -6.44 -16.12 -5.88
C SER A 26 -6.14 -14.69 -6.36
N ILE A 27 -4.93 -14.21 -6.14
CA ILE A 27 -4.50 -12.89 -6.62
C ILE A 27 -4.67 -12.76 -8.14
N ARG A 28 -4.44 -13.85 -8.87
CA ARG A 28 -4.67 -13.89 -10.32
C ARG A 28 -6.13 -13.61 -10.67
N GLU A 29 -7.07 -14.32 -10.04
CA GLU A 29 -8.51 -14.12 -10.25
C GLU A 29 -8.96 -12.70 -9.87
N GLU A 30 -8.37 -12.13 -8.81
CA GLU A 30 -8.66 -10.73 -8.43
C GLU A 30 -8.23 -9.71 -9.48
N ILE A 31 -7.07 -9.93 -10.12
CA ILE A 31 -6.57 -9.05 -11.20
C ILE A 31 -7.35 -9.28 -12.48
N GLU A 32 -7.70 -10.53 -12.82
CA GLU A 32 -8.53 -10.82 -13.99
C GLU A 32 -9.93 -10.20 -13.86
N LEU A 33 -10.51 -10.18 -12.66
CA LEU A 33 -11.81 -9.55 -12.39
C LEU A 33 -11.72 -8.02 -12.39
N ILE A 34 -10.65 -7.46 -11.84
CA ILE A 34 -10.42 -6.01 -11.73
C ILE A 34 -9.00 -5.71 -12.24
N PRO A 35 -8.82 -5.53 -13.58
CA PRO A 35 -7.51 -5.29 -14.18
C PRO A 35 -6.73 -4.13 -13.55
N GLN A 36 -7.44 -3.11 -13.03
CA GLN A 36 -6.85 -1.95 -12.35
C GLN A 36 -6.00 -2.34 -11.12
N ARG A 37 -6.24 -3.50 -10.49
CA ARG A 37 -5.39 -4.02 -9.39
C ARG A 37 -3.96 -4.32 -9.85
N SER A 38 -3.76 -4.55 -11.15
CA SER A 38 -2.43 -4.73 -11.73
C SER A 38 -1.55 -3.47 -11.66
N ALA A 39 -2.13 -2.32 -11.37
CA ALA A 39 -1.39 -1.10 -11.06
C ALA A 39 -0.54 -1.21 -9.78
N GLY A 40 -0.73 -2.27 -8.97
CA GLY A 40 0.06 -2.50 -7.77
C GLY A 40 -0.07 -1.36 -6.78
N ILE A 41 1.06 -0.78 -6.37
CA ILE A 41 1.06 0.39 -5.47
C ILE A 41 0.41 1.65 -6.08
N ARG A 42 0.09 1.66 -7.39
CA ARG A 42 -0.68 2.73 -8.05
C ARG A 42 -2.17 2.43 -8.16
N TYR A 43 -2.64 1.30 -7.66
CA TYR A 43 -4.05 1.03 -7.53
C TYR A 43 -4.68 1.98 -6.50
N SER A 44 -5.84 2.52 -6.79
CA SER A 44 -6.56 3.39 -5.85
C SER A 44 -7.39 2.57 -4.86
N LEU A 45 -7.14 2.76 -3.56
CA LEU A 45 -7.92 2.12 -2.51
C LEU A 45 -9.40 2.50 -2.65
N PRO A 46 -10.33 1.52 -2.74
CA PRO A 46 -11.75 1.81 -2.76
C PRO A 46 -12.21 2.50 -1.47
N THR A 47 -13.06 3.52 -1.59
CA THR A 47 -13.60 4.28 -0.46
C THR A 47 -15.09 4.03 -0.20
N ASN A 48 -15.73 3.19 -1.01
CA ASN A 48 -17.14 2.84 -0.91
C ASN A 48 -17.40 1.46 -0.26
N GLU A 49 -16.36 0.79 0.23
CA GLU A 49 -16.53 -0.48 0.93
C GLU A 49 -17.17 -0.25 2.30
N GLN A 50 -18.15 -1.08 2.64
CA GLN A 50 -18.72 -1.10 3.98
C GLN A 50 -17.72 -1.77 4.93
N LEU A 51 -17.19 -0.98 5.85
CA LEU A 51 -16.25 -1.45 6.87
C LEU A 51 -17.04 -1.89 8.11
N THR A 52 -16.72 -3.05 8.65
CA THR A 52 -17.27 -3.56 9.90
C THR A 52 -16.19 -3.52 10.98
N ASP A 53 -16.57 -3.03 12.15
CA ASP A 53 -15.69 -2.99 13.32
C ASP A 53 -16.14 -3.99 14.37
N THR A 54 -15.17 -4.70 14.95
CA THR A 54 -15.41 -5.46 16.17
C THR A 54 -15.76 -4.49 17.32
N PRO A 55 -16.81 -4.76 18.08
CA PRO A 55 -17.22 -3.89 19.20
C PRO A 55 -16.05 -3.58 20.14
N VAL A 56 -16.04 -2.36 20.65
CA VAL A 56 -15.03 -1.93 21.62
C VAL A 56 -15.26 -2.66 22.94
N PRO A 57 -14.21 -3.20 23.60
CA PRO A 57 -14.32 -3.81 24.90
C PRO A 57 -14.96 -2.88 25.95
N ASP A 58 -15.75 -3.47 26.86
CA ASP A 58 -16.59 -2.74 27.82
C ASP A 58 -15.83 -1.66 28.59
N GLY A 59 -16.41 -0.45 28.58
CA GLY A 59 -15.89 0.74 29.26
C GLY A 59 -14.70 1.41 28.58
N LYS A 60 -14.11 0.83 27.53
CA LYS A 60 -13.00 1.45 26.80
C LYS A 60 -13.53 2.45 25.76
N LYS A 61 -12.76 3.51 25.49
CA LYS A 61 -13.04 4.51 24.46
C LYS A 61 -11.76 4.86 23.72
N PRO A 62 -11.81 5.14 22.41
CA PRO A 62 -10.65 5.62 21.68
C PRO A 62 -10.26 7.02 22.19
N PHE A 63 -8.95 7.24 22.38
CA PHE A 63 -8.43 8.55 22.83
C PHE A 63 -7.24 9.03 22.00
N TYR A 64 -6.62 8.14 21.23
CA TYR A 64 -5.50 8.48 20.37
C TYR A 64 -5.52 7.68 19.06
N ILE A 65 -5.26 8.38 17.96
CA ILE A 65 -5.04 7.77 16.65
C ILE A 65 -3.65 8.14 16.14
N SER A 66 -2.81 7.14 15.91
CA SER A 66 -1.56 7.27 15.17
C SER A 66 -1.76 6.76 13.75
N HIS A 67 -1.76 7.66 12.77
CA HIS A 67 -1.98 7.35 11.37
C HIS A 67 -0.69 7.59 10.57
N TYR A 68 -0.21 6.55 9.89
CA TYR A 68 0.80 6.63 8.84
C TYR A 68 0.14 6.30 7.50
N GLY A 69 0.05 7.28 6.60
CA GLY A 69 -0.60 7.15 5.31
C GLY A 69 0.30 7.49 4.14
N SER A 70 -0.10 7.03 2.96
CA SER A 70 0.47 7.43 1.68
C SER A 70 -0.38 8.51 1.02
N SER A 71 0.14 9.09 -0.08
CA SER A 71 -0.68 9.94 -0.94
C SER A 71 -1.79 9.17 -1.63
N ALA A 72 -2.86 9.86 -1.98
CA ALA A 72 -3.85 9.39 -2.93
C ALA A 72 -3.32 9.42 -4.38
N ALA A 73 -4.19 9.11 -5.34
CA ALA A 73 -3.84 9.05 -6.75
C ALA A 73 -3.29 10.38 -7.29
N TYR A 74 -2.22 10.30 -8.06
CA TYR A 74 -1.56 11.44 -8.67
C TYR A 74 -1.00 11.09 -10.05
N TYR A 75 -0.77 12.11 -10.90
CA TYR A 75 -0.11 11.97 -12.20
C TYR A 75 1.33 11.49 -12.03
N LEU A 76 1.87 10.71 -12.98
CA LEU A 76 3.25 10.22 -12.91
C LEU A 76 4.23 11.37 -12.62
N ASP A 77 5.25 11.06 -11.80
CA ASP A 77 6.21 12.07 -11.30
C ASP A 77 7.22 12.53 -12.36
N ASN A 78 7.35 11.79 -13.47
CA ASN A 78 8.36 12.04 -14.47
C ASN A 78 7.70 12.21 -15.85
N THR A 79 7.93 13.34 -16.49
CA THR A 79 7.45 13.61 -17.86
C THR A 79 7.87 12.55 -18.87
N LYS A 80 9.05 11.92 -18.68
CA LYS A 80 9.55 10.85 -19.56
C LYS A 80 8.67 9.61 -19.57
N ASP A 81 7.95 9.35 -18.49
CA ASP A 81 7.04 8.20 -18.42
C ASP A 81 5.87 8.36 -19.42
N TYR A 82 5.49 9.59 -19.77
CA TYR A 82 4.52 9.89 -20.83
C TYR A 82 5.16 10.08 -22.19
N THR A 83 6.27 10.83 -22.25
CA THR A 83 6.89 11.18 -23.55
C THR A 83 7.71 10.05 -24.14
N GLY A 84 8.16 9.07 -23.36
CA GLY A 84 8.90 7.90 -23.84
C GLY A 84 8.11 7.08 -24.86
N PRO A 85 6.97 6.49 -24.48
CA PRO A 85 6.14 5.73 -25.42
C PRO A 85 5.60 6.61 -26.55
N LEU A 86 5.20 7.87 -26.24
CA LEU A 86 4.73 8.82 -27.25
C LEU A 86 5.78 9.08 -28.34
N SER A 87 7.04 9.32 -27.98
CA SER A 87 8.11 9.61 -28.95
C SER A 87 8.48 8.37 -29.79
N THR A 88 8.45 7.19 -29.19
CA THR A 88 8.70 5.91 -29.90
C THR A 88 7.63 5.69 -30.98
N MET A 89 6.35 5.84 -30.61
CA MET A 89 5.24 5.67 -31.53
C MET A 89 5.21 6.76 -32.60
N ALA A 90 5.40 8.03 -32.26
CA ALA A 90 5.44 9.14 -33.21
C ALA A 90 6.57 8.98 -34.25
N LYS A 91 7.75 8.50 -33.83
CA LYS A 91 8.85 8.21 -34.74
C LYS A 91 8.48 7.09 -35.71
N ALA A 92 7.82 6.03 -35.27
CA ALA A 92 7.39 4.92 -36.12
C ALA A 92 6.32 5.39 -37.13
N ASP A 93 5.37 6.22 -36.70
CA ASP A 93 4.34 6.81 -37.56
C ASP A 93 4.93 7.63 -38.70
N SER A 94 5.91 8.48 -38.40
CA SER A 94 6.60 9.32 -39.39
C SER A 94 7.34 8.50 -40.49
N LEU A 95 7.49 7.21 -40.30
CA LEU A 95 8.14 6.27 -41.19
C LEU A 95 7.17 5.24 -41.78
N ASP A 96 5.86 5.43 -41.63
CA ASP A 96 4.80 4.52 -42.03
C ASP A 96 4.97 3.09 -41.48
N LYS A 97 5.46 2.98 -40.20
CA LYS A 97 5.73 1.68 -39.56
C LYS A 97 4.66 1.25 -38.58
N LEU A 98 3.61 2.03 -38.36
CA LEU A 98 2.51 1.65 -37.47
C LEU A 98 1.39 0.92 -38.20
N THR A 99 0.77 -0.02 -37.51
CA THR A 99 -0.53 -0.58 -37.91
C THR A 99 -1.65 0.43 -37.64
N PRO A 100 -2.89 0.23 -38.16
CA PRO A 100 -4.02 1.07 -37.77
C PRO A 100 -4.24 1.14 -36.23
N LEU A 101 -4.03 0.02 -35.50
CA LEU A 101 -4.06 -0.01 -34.03
C LEU A 101 -2.91 0.81 -33.45
N GLY A 102 -1.70 0.71 -34.02
CA GLY A 102 -0.54 1.51 -33.57
C GLY A 102 -0.80 3.00 -33.71
N GLN A 103 -1.45 3.46 -34.80
CA GLN A 103 -1.85 4.85 -34.99
C GLN A 103 -2.90 5.30 -33.98
N ASP A 104 -3.89 4.45 -33.68
CA ASP A 104 -4.88 4.72 -32.64
C ASP A 104 -4.23 4.83 -31.23
N VAL A 105 -3.27 3.95 -30.92
CA VAL A 105 -2.50 4.02 -29.67
C VAL A 105 -1.69 5.32 -29.59
N LEU A 106 -1.04 5.74 -30.68
CA LEU A 106 -0.36 7.04 -30.73
C LEU A 106 -1.32 8.19 -30.39
N HIS A 107 -2.49 8.22 -31.01
CA HIS A 107 -3.50 9.24 -30.74
C HIS A 107 -3.95 9.22 -29.25
N ARG A 108 -4.18 8.03 -28.68
CA ARG A 108 -4.51 7.91 -27.23
C ARG A 108 -3.39 8.47 -26.34
N LEU A 109 -2.13 8.17 -26.66
CA LEU A 109 -0.96 8.71 -25.92
C LEU A 109 -0.86 10.24 -26.00
N GLU A 110 -1.19 10.83 -27.16
CA GLU A 110 -1.25 12.27 -27.33
C GLU A 110 -2.33 12.92 -26.45
N LEU A 111 -3.53 12.31 -26.37
CA LEU A 111 -4.60 12.77 -25.49
C LEU A 111 -4.19 12.68 -24.02
N ILE A 112 -3.58 11.56 -23.60
CA ILE A 112 -3.11 11.33 -22.23
C ILE A 112 -2.02 12.37 -21.87
N TYR A 113 -1.04 12.57 -22.74
CA TYR A 113 0.03 13.56 -22.49
C TYR A 113 -0.50 14.98 -22.48
N LYS A 114 -1.46 15.32 -23.34
CA LYS A 114 -2.10 16.64 -23.36
C LYS A 114 -2.79 16.95 -22.02
N ASP A 115 -3.43 15.95 -21.39
CA ASP A 115 -4.02 16.09 -20.05
C ASP A 115 -2.94 16.19 -18.96
N ALA A 116 -1.89 15.38 -19.03
CA ALA A 116 -0.91 15.22 -17.95
C ALA A 116 0.21 16.26 -17.94
N LYS A 117 0.58 16.86 -19.09
CA LYS A 117 1.83 17.64 -19.28
C LYS A 117 2.05 18.81 -18.32
N LEU A 118 1.00 19.40 -17.78
CA LEU A 118 1.08 20.49 -16.80
C LEU A 118 0.75 20.05 -15.38
N LYS A 119 0.51 18.74 -15.17
CA LYS A 119 0.04 18.16 -13.91
C LYS A 119 0.98 17.06 -13.38
N VAL A 120 2.17 16.94 -13.95
CA VAL A 120 3.16 15.90 -13.54
C VAL A 120 3.45 15.98 -12.05
N GLY A 121 3.23 14.87 -11.33
CA GLY A 121 3.40 14.77 -9.87
C GLY A 121 2.31 15.46 -9.04
N GLU A 122 1.26 16.00 -9.66
CA GLU A 122 0.14 16.60 -8.95
C GLU A 122 -0.93 15.56 -8.60
N LEU A 123 -1.64 15.82 -7.50
CA LEU A 123 -2.79 15.00 -7.09
C LEU A 123 -3.89 15.09 -8.15
N THR A 124 -4.49 13.95 -8.51
CA THR A 124 -5.67 13.96 -9.38
C THR A 124 -6.91 14.41 -8.61
N GLU A 125 -7.95 14.89 -9.31
CA GLU A 125 -9.22 15.25 -8.66
C GLU A 125 -9.85 14.02 -7.96
N LYS A 126 -9.77 12.85 -8.58
CA LYS A 126 -10.21 11.59 -7.97
C LYS A 126 -9.40 11.27 -6.72
N GLY A 127 -8.07 11.51 -6.73
CA GLY A 127 -7.22 11.38 -5.57
C GLY A 127 -7.57 12.35 -4.45
N ALA A 128 -7.86 13.61 -4.76
CA ALA A 128 -8.33 14.59 -3.79
C ALA A 128 -9.65 14.15 -3.14
N GLN A 129 -10.61 13.68 -3.94
CA GLN A 129 -11.87 13.14 -3.45
C GLN A 129 -11.66 11.91 -2.57
N GLN A 130 -10.78 10.99 -2.97
CA GLN A 130 -10.41 9.80 -2.18
C GLN A 130 -9.91 10.20 -0.79
N MET A 131 -9.01 11.19 -0.67
CA MET A 131 -8.50 11.62 0.63
C MET A 131 -9.58 12.24 1.50
N ARG A 132 -10.49 13.04 0.93
CA ARG A 132 -11.64 13.59 1.66
C ARG A 132 -12.53 12.47 2.21
N GLN A 133 -12.82 11.44 1.40
CA GLN A 133 -13.64 10.29 1.80
C GLN A 133 -12.97 9.45 2.91
N LEU A 134 -11.67 9.16 2.78
CA LEU A 134 -10.91 8.42 3.80
C LEU A 134 -10.85 9.19 5.13
N ALA A 135 -10.69 10.51 5.07
CA ALA A 135 -10.72 11.35 6.26
C ALA A 135 -12.12 11.39 6.91
N GLN A 136 -13.19 11.47 6.11
CA GLN A 136 -14.56 11.40 6.62
C GLN A 136 -14.84 10.06 7.29
N GLN A 137 -14.45 8.94 6.66
CA GLN A 137 -14.58 7.60 7.26
C GLN A 137 -13.87 7.51 8.63
N MET A 138 -12.68 8.12 8.76
CA MET A 138 -11.96 8.13 10.04
C MET A 138 -12.74 8.90 11.12
N VAL A 139 -13.31 10.05 10.78
CA VAL A 139 -14.14 10.85 11.69
C VAL A 139 -15.40 10.10 12.11
N ASP A 140 -16.10 9.48 11.14
CA ASP A 140 -17.36 8.76 11.38
C ASP A 140 -17.16 7.51 12.25
N ARG A 141 -16.00 6.87 12.13
CA ARG A 141 -15.67 5.65 12.91
C ARG A 141 -15.16 5.92 14.32
N PHE A 142 -14.56 7.08 14.55
CA PHE A 142 -13.95 7.44 15.85
C PHE A 142 -14.38 8.83 16.31
N PRO A 143 -15.70 9.11 16.39
CA PRO A 143 -16.20 10.45 16.70
C PRO A 143 -15.73 10.95 18.08
N GLU A 144 -15.42 10.03 19.02
CA GLU A 144 -14.92 10.35 20.36
C GLU A 144 -13.55 11.02 20.35
N VAL A 145 -12.78 10.82 19.27
CA VAL A 145 -11.44 11.41 19.11
C VAL A 145 -11.49 12.76 18.42
N PHE A 146 -12.57 13.05 17.67
CA PHE A 146 -12.74 14.29 16.91
C PHE A 146 -13.74 15.23 17.60
N VAL A 147 -13.46 15.61 18.84
CA VAL A 147 -14.29 16.47 19.67
C VAL A 147 -13.65 17.85 19.87
N LYS A 148 -14.44 18.80 20.41
CA LYS A 148 -13.92 20.15 20.76
C LYS A 148 -12.68 20.05 21.64
N GLY A 149 -11.58 20.70 21.25
CA GLY A 149 -10.33 20.76 21.99
C GLY A 149 -9.37 19.61 21.70
N SER A 150 -9.74 18.64 20.84
CA SER A 150 -8.80 17.62 20.36
C SER A 150 -7.67 18.26 19.57
N ILE A 151 -6.46 17.68 19.65
CA ILE A 151 -5.31 18.06 18.81
C ILE A 151 -5.29 17.15 17.60
N VAL A 152 -5.26 17.74 16.40
CA VAL A 152 -5.02 17.02 15.13
C VAL A 152 -3.75 17.56 14.49
N ASP A 153 -2.65 16.80 14.59
CA ASP A 153 -1.33 17.17 14.08
C ASP A 153 -1.03 16.44 12.77
N GLY A 154 -1.27 17.14 11.65
CA GLY A 154 -0.96 16.68 10.30
C GLY A 154 0.45 17.03 9.87
N ARG A 155 1.25 16.03 9.50
CA ARG A 155 2.60 16.21 8.98
C ARG A 155 2.82 15.44 7.69
N SER A 156 3.56 16.06 6.76
CA SER A 156 3.92 15.45 5.48
C SER A 156 5.41 15.61 5.20
N ILE A 157 5.96 14.67 4.45
CA ILE A 157 7.22 14.86 3.72
C ILE A 157 7.04 15.93 2.64
N VAL A 158 8.15 16.48 2.14
CA VAL A 158 8.11 17.56 1.13
C VAL A 158 8.02 16.95 -0.28
N ARG A 159 6.81 16.50 -0.64
CA ARG A 159 6.42 16.07 -1.99
C ARG A 159 5.00 16.59 -2.27
N ASN A 160 4.78 17.13 -3.48
CA ASN A 160 3.51 17.77 -3.84
C ASN A 160 2.29 16.90 -3.52
N HIS A 161 2.24 15.69 -4.05
CA HIS A 161 1.11 14.79 -3.84
C HIS A 161 0.89 14.38 -2.37
N ASN A 162 1.96 14.30 -1.55
CA ASN A 162 1.82 14.01 -0.11
C ASN A 162 1.30 15.22 0.67
N ILE A 163 1.80 16.42 0.34
CA ILE A 163 1.33 17.68 0.95
C ILE A 163 -0.14 17.89 0.64
N LEU A 164 -0.54 17.77 -0.64
CA LEU A 164 -1.91 17.94 -1.08
C LEU A 164 -2.84 16.90 -0.46
N SER A 165 -2.43 15.62 -0.38
CA SER A 165 -3.20 14.56 0.28
C SER A 165 -3.45 14.87 1.76
N MET A 166 -2.42 15.31 2.48
CA MET A 166 -2.57 15.74 3.87
C MET A 166 -3.53 16.93 3.99
N GLN A 167 -3.42 17.92 3.09
CA GLN A 167 -4.29 19.11 3.11
C GLN A 167 -5.75 18.73 2.88
N GLU A 168 -6.05 17.87 1.90
CA GLU A 168 -7.42 17.41 1.63
C GLU A 168 -8.03 16.69 2.84
N ALA A 169 -7.25 15.83 3.51
CA ALA A 169 -7.69 15.16 4.72
C ALA A 169 -7.95 16.17 5.86
N MET A 170 -7.02 17.11 6.10
CA MET A 170 -7.13 18.12 7.17
C MET A 170 -8.31 19.07 6.92
N ILE A 171 -8.55 19.49 5.68
CA ILE A 171 -9.71 20.32 5.29
C ILE A 171 -11.00 19.55 5.58
N GLN A 172 -11.08 18.27 5.21
CA GLN A 172 -12.28 17.46 5.45
C GLN A 172 -12.55 17.29 6.95
N ILE A 173 -11.52 16.98 7.75
CA ILE A 173 -11.63 16.88 9.21
C ILE A 173 -12.12 18.21 9.82
N SER A 174 -11.59 19.34 9.35
CA SER A 174 -11.98 20.67 9.85
C SER A 174 -13.44 21.02 9.56
N ARG A 175 -14.01 20.48 8.46
CA ARG A 175 -15.41 20.71 8.07
C ARG A 175 -16.39 19.80 8.82
N ALA A 176 -15.94 18.59 9.15
CA ALA A 176 -16.79 17.55 9.73
C ALA A 176 -16.97 17.67 11.25
N CYS A 177 -16.13 18.45 11.95
CA CYS A 177 -16.03 18.36 13.39
C CYS A 177 -16.10 19.72 14.08
N ALA A 178 -16.33 19.68 15.42
CA ALA A 178 -16.25 20.84 16.31
C ALA A 178 -14.85 21.48 16.26
N PRO A 179 -14.68 22.74 16.74
CA PRO A 179 -13.37 23.40 16.77
C PRO A 179 -12.32 22.59 17.52
N MET A 180 -11.26 22.23 16.79
CA MET A 180 -10.09 21.48 17.27
C MET A 180 -8.82 22.32 17.12
N ASP A 181 -7.73 21.93 17.77
CA ASP A 181 -6.40 22.47 17.56
C ASP A 181 -5.75 21.76 16.35
N LEU A 182 -5.89 22.37 15.18
CA LEU A 182 -5.36 21.84 13.92
C LEU A 182 -3.94 22.34 13.67
N ARG A 183 -2.99 21.43 13.57
CA ARG A 183 -1.59 21.72 13.31
C ARG A 183 -1.15 21.09 12.01
N ILE A 184 -0.60 21.87 11.08
CA ILE A 184 -0.17 21.40 9.75
C ILE A 184 1.30 21.77 9.55
N LYS A 185 2.13 20.78 9.20
CA LYS A 185 3.53 21.01 8.89
C LYS A 185 4.05 20.06 7.81
N SER A 186 4.59 20.62 6.74
CA SER A 186 5.39 19.90 5.75
C SER A 186 6.83 20.42 5.82
N SER A 187 7.79 19.52 6.06
CA SER A 187 9.19 19.92 6.28
C SER A 187 10.12 18.73 6.10
N HIS A 188 11.31 18.97 5.55
CA HIS A 188 12.39 17.99 5.53
C HIS A 188 12.86 17.55 6.92
N SER A 189 12.59 18.33 7.98
CA SER A 189 12.83 17.88 9.35
C SER A 189 11.97 16.67 9.75
N ASN A 190 10.89 16.39 9.02
CA ASN A 190 10.06 15.20 9.22
C ASN A 190 10.69 13.95 8.63
N ASP A 191 11.64 14.06 7.69
CA ASP A 191 12.22 12.93 6.97
C ASP A 191 12.94 11.98 7.92
N ALA A 192 13.51 12.45 9.01
CA ALA A 192 14.22 11.65 10.01
C ALA A 192 13.36 10.51 10.62
N TRP A 193 12.02 10.64 10.58
CA TRP A 193 11.08 9.68 11.17
C TRP A 193 9.84 9.42 10.31
N MET A 194 9.84 9.91 9.05
CA MET A 194 8.75 9.67 8.08
C MET A 194 9.26 9.20 6.72
N TYR A 195 10.49 9.57 6.33
CA TYR A 195 11.08 9.24 5.03
C TYR A 195 12.55 8.87 5.20
N VAL A 196 12.81 7.85 5.99
CA VAL A 196 14.19 7.47 6.31
C VAL A 196 14.82 6.75 5.13
N ARG A 197 15.96 7.28 4.68
CA ARG A 197 16.85 6.64 3.71
C ARG A 197 18.07 6.10 4.46
N ASP A 198 18.14 4.78 4.58
CA ASP A 198 19.27 4.07 5.16
C ASP A 198 20.25 3.69 4.03
N LYS A 199 21.40 4.37 3.97
CA LYS A 199 22.36 4.20 2.88
C LYS A 199 22.94 2.79 2.81
N ASP A 200 23.12 2.12 3.94
CA ASP A 200 23.66 0.77 3.99
C ASP A 200 22.64 -0.21 3.39
N LEU A 201 21.38 -0.11 3.80
CA LEU A 201 20.30 -0.92 3.24
C LEU A 201 20.03 -0.60 1.76
N GLU A 202 20.17 0.67 1.35
CA GLU A 202 20.05 1.05 -0.06
C GLU A 202 21.17 0.45 -0.92
N ALA A 203 22.39 0.35 -0.40
CA ALA A 203 23.52 -0.27 -1.11
C ALA A 203 23.30 -1.78 -1.30
N ASP A 204 22.75 -2.47 -0.30
CA ASP A 204 22.49 -3.91 -0.37
C ASP A 204 21.24 -4.27 -1.17
N ARG A 205 20.33 -3.30 -1.41
CA ARG A 205 19.00 -3.51 -2.00
C ARG A 205 19.04 -4.20 -3.36
N TYR A 206 19.97 -3.80 -4.22
CA TYR A 206 20.13 -4.28 -5.58
C TYR A 206 21.54 -4.84 -5.81
N ASN A 207 22.02 -5.66 -4.85
CA ASN A 207 23.26 -6.37 -5.03
C ASN A 207 23.19 -7.31 -6.24
N GLU A 208 24.34 -7.82 -6.70
CA GLU A 208 24.46 -8.61 -7.93
C GLU A 208 23.53 -9.84 -7.93
N GLU A 209 23.46 -10.57 -6.81
CA GLU A 209 22.63 -11.78 -6.67
C GLU A 209 21.13 -11.43 -6.75
N THR A 210 20.72 -10.34 -6.07
CA THR A 210 19.36 -9.82 -6.11
C THR A 210 18.96 -9.42 -7.53
N GLU A 211 19.81 -8.67 -8.22
CA GLU A 211 19.51 -8.21 -9.57
C GLU A 211 19.49 -9.38 -10.57
N ALA A 212 20.41 -10.34 -10.45
CA ALA A 212 20.40 -11.55 -11.29
C ALA A 212 19.11 -12.36 -11.11
N SER A 213 18.66 -12.56 -9.85
CA SER A 213 17.40 -13.23 -9.54
C SER A 213 16.20 -12.49 -10.12
N TYR A 214 16.14 -11.16 -9.97
CA TYR A 214 15.07 -10.37 -10.53
C TYR A 214 15.02 -10.40 -12.06
N GLN A 215 16.18 -10.32 -12.74
CA GLN A 215 16.25 -10.37 -14.19
C GLN A 215 15.80 -11.75 -14.71
N ALA A 216 16.21 -12.84 -14.06
CA ALA A 216 15.74 -14.18 -14.41
C ALA A 216 14.21 -14.29 -14.28
N PHE A 217 13.64 -13.80 -13.17
CA PHE A 217 12.19 -13.76 -12.95
C PHE A 217 11.46 -12.89 -13.99
N ARG A 218 12.01 -11.72 -14.31
CA ARG A 218 11.48 -10.80 -15.31
C ARG A 218 11.44 -11.46 -16.70
N MET A 219 12.53 -12.11 -17.11
CA MET A 219 12.61 -12.79 -18.41
C MET A 219 11.63 -13.96 -18.50
N ALA A 220 11.41 -14.72 -17.44
CA ALA A 220 10.42 -15.80 -17.39
C ALA A 220 8.96 -15.33 -17.49
N ASN A 221 8.69 -14.08 -17.07
CA ASN A 221 7.34 -13.48 -17.09
C ASN A 221 7.12 -12.53 -18.26
N LYS A 222 8.08 -12.41 -19.20
CA LYS A 222 8.02 -11.48 -20.31
C LYS A 222 7.53 -12.16 -21.58
N ASP A 223 6.65 -11.48 -22.33
CA ASP A 223 6.25 -11.81 -23.69
C ASP A 223 5.74 -10.54 -24.38
N ASP A 224 6.64 -9.84 -25.08
CA ASP A 224 6.31 -8.56 -25.71
C ASP A 224 6.09 -8.70 -27.23
N ASP A 225 6.40 -9.87 -27.83
CA ASP A 225 6.38 -10.05 -29.28
C ASP A 225 4.97 -9.87 -29.86
N ARG A 226 3.93 -10.36 -29.16
CA ARG A 226 2.55 -10.17 -29.59
C ARG A 226 2.18 -8.70 -29.67
N LEU A 227 2.50 -7.91 -28.65
CA LEU A 227 2.18 -6.49 -28.60
C LEU A 227 2.91 -5.72 -29.71
N MET A 228 4.18 -6.02 -29.94
CA MET A 228 4.94 -5.39 -31.02
C MET A 228 4.32 -5.70 -32.39
N ASN A 229 3.93 -6.96 -32.66
CA ASN A 229 3.27 -7.35 -33.89
C ASN A 229 1.89 -6.71 -34.11
N LEU A 230 1.20 -6.34 -33.01
CA LEU A 230 -0.07 -5.61 -33.09
C LEU A 230 0.13 -4.12 -33.43
N LEU A 231 1.21 -3.51 -32.94
CA LEU A 231 1.45 -2.07 -33.08
C LEU A 231 2.24 -1.69 -34.33
N PHE A 232 3.12 -2.56 -34.82
CA PHE A 232 4.05 -2.26 -35.90
C PHE A 232 3.85 -3.16 -37.11
N THR A 233 4.04 -2.60 -38.34
CA THR A 233 3.92 -3.31 -39.60
C THR A 233 5.24 -4.00 -40.02
N ASP A 234 6.36 -3.70 -39.38
CA ASP A 234 7.70 -4.07 -39.79
C ASP A 234 8.52 -4.60 -38.63
N ALA A 235 8.69 -5.93 -38.56
CA ALA A 235 9.44 -6.61 -37.51
C ALA A 235 10.95 -6.25 -37.52
N ASP A 236 11.54 -5.99 -38.69
CA ASP A 236 12.93 -5.57 -38.80
C ASP A 236 13.14 -4.16 -38.25
N TYR A 237 12.17 -3.28 -38.47
CA TYR A 237 12.16 -1.97 -37.85
C TYR A 237 12.10 -2.07 -36.30
N VAL A 238 11.18 -2.87 -35.76
CA VAL A 238 11.09 -3.12 -34.34
C VAL A 238 12.41 -3.59 -33.79
N LYS A 239 12.99 -4.64 -34.36
CA LYS A 239 14.25 -5.23 -33.90
C LYS A 239 15.43 -4.23 -33.86
N LYS A 240 15.45 -3.25 -34.80
CA LYS A 240 16.54 -2.28 -34.93
C LYS A 240 16.34 -0.98 -34.17
N HIS A 241 15.08 -0.58 -33.91
CA HIS A 241 14.75 0.78 -33.48
C HIS A 241 13.83 0.86 -32.27
N VAL A 242 13.26 -0.24 -31.82
CA VAL A 242 12.32 -0.28 -30.69
C VAL A 242 12.85 -1.21 -29.60
N ASP A 243 13.01 -0.69 -28.40
CA ASP A 243 13.17 -1.55 -27.22
C ASP A 243 11.78 -2.04 -26.81
N SER A 244 11.45 -3.27 -27.23
CA SER A 244 10.13 -3.87 -27.00
C SER A 244 9.79 -3.98 -25.52
N ILE A 245 10.80 -4.24 -24.67
CA ILE A 245 10.64 -4.37 -23.22
C ILE A 245 10.25 -3.04 -22.61
N ILE A 246 11.00 -1.99 -22.96
CA ILE A 246 10.79 -0.66 -22.43
C ILE A 246 9.45 -0.11 -22.91
N LEU A 247 9.12 -0.27 -24.20
CA LEU A 247 7.86 0.23 -24.73
C LEU A 247 6.65 -0.45 -24.09
N SER A 248 6.67 -1.79 -23.97
CA SER A 248 5.60 -2.56 -23.36
C SER A 248 5.38 -2.13 -21.89
N ASP A 249 6.47 -2.02 -21.12
CA ASP A 249 6.42 -1.59 -19.73
C ASP A 249 5.90 -0.14 -19.60
N GLN A 250 6.34 0.77 -20.45
CA GLN A 250 5.85 2.15 -20.45
C GLN A 250 4.37 2.25 -20.80
N LEU A 251 3.89 1.51 -21.79
CA LEU A 251 2.47 1.45 -22.14
C LEU A 251 1.64 0.91 -20.98
N PHE A 252 2.13 -0.12 -20.29
CA PHE A 252 1.47 -0.68 -19.12
C PHE A 252 1.44 0.30 -17.94
N VAL A 253 2.54 1.01 -17.67
CA VAL A 253 2.60 2.05 -16.61
C VAL A 253 1.64 3.19 -16.90
N VAL A 254 1.53 3.63 -18.17
CA VAL A 254 0.54 4.65 -18.57
C VAL A 254 -0.88 4.12 -18.42
N ALA A 255 -1.17 2.89 -18.85
CA ALA A 255 -2.48 2.24 -18.66
C ALA A 255 -2.92 2.25 -17.18
N ASN A 256 -1.99 1.93 -16.28
CA ASN A 256 -2.23 1.93 -14.83
C ASN A 256 -2.58 3.31 -14.26
N THR A 257 -2.18 4.39 -14.90
CA THR A 257 -2.36 5.77 -14.41
C THR A 257 -3.68 6.38 -14.85
N ILE A 258 -4.19 6.01 -16.03
CA ILE A 258 -5.40 6.60 -16.63
C ILE A 258 -6.63 6.44 -15.74
N GLN A 259 -6.74 5.31 -15.01
CA GLN A 259 -7.90 4.96 -14.16
C GLN A 259 -8.27 6.05 -13.13
N ASP A 260 -7.33 6.92 -12.79
CA ASP A 260 -7.51 7.95 -11.76
C ASP A 260 -7.51 9.38 -12.34
N THR A 261 -7.55 9.51 -13.66
CA THR A 261 -7.61 10.79 -14.38
C THR A 261 -9.00 11.06 -14.95
N PRO A 262 -9.31 12.28 -15.42
CA PRO A 262 -10.56 12.58 -16.10
C PRO A 262 -10.78 11.79 -17.41
N LEU A 263 -9.73 11.14 -17.92
CA LEU A 263 -9.79 10.34 -19.15
C LEU A 263 -10.23 8.88 -18.91
N ALA A 264 -10.42 8.46 -17.66
CA ALA A 264 -10.69 7.06 -17.28
C ALA A 264 -11.84 6.40 -18.05
N ASP A 265 -12.90 7.18 -18.33
CA ASP A 265 -14.10 6.69 -19.04
C ASP A 265 -14.02 6.92 -20.57
N GLN A 266 -12.94 7.51 -21.08
CA GLN A 266 -12.78 7.89 -22.48
C GLN A 266 -11.66 7.13 -23.18
N VAL A 267 -10.59 6.82 -22.45
CA VAL A 267 -9.37 6.21 -22.98
C VAL A 267 -8.93 5.07 -22.09
N THR A 268 -8.60 3.93 -22.67
CA THR A 268 -7.90 2.83 -22.00
C THR A 268 -6.69 2.40 -22.82
N LEU A 269 -5.73 1.77 -22.18
CA LEU A 269 -4.64 1.04 -22.82
C LEU A 269 -4.57 -0.42 -22.32
N TYR A 270 -5.47 -0.82 -21.39
CA TYR A 270 -5.55 -2.21 -20.95
C TYR A 270 -6.01 -3.16 -22.06
N ASP A 271 -6.76 -2.67 -23.05
CA ASP A 271 -7.20 -3.41 -24.23
C ASP A 271 -6.06 -3.89 -25.14
N LEU A 272 -4.86 -3.34 -24.96
CA LEU A 272 -3.64 -3.79 -25.66
C LEU A 272 -3.12 -5.12 -25.10
N PHE A 273 -3.47 -5.47 -23.89
CA PHE A 273 -2.93 -6.60 -23.14
C PHE A 273 -3.97 -7.69 -22.93
N THR A 274 -3.57 -8.94 -23.04
CA THR A 274 -4.39 -10.06 -22.59
C THR A 274 -4.44 -10.11 -21.05
N PRO A 275 -5.44 -10.77 -20.43
CA PRO A 275 -5.48 -10.94 -18.99
C PRO A 275 -4.20 -11.57 -18.41
N ASP A 276 -3.60 -12.53 -19.14
CA ASP A 276 -2.35 -13.16 -18.72
C ASP A 276 -1.14 -12.21 -18.80
N GLU A 277 -1.07 -11.35 -19.82
CA GLU A 277 -0.04 -10.31 -19.92
C GLU A 277 -0.19 -9.26 -18.81
N ILE A 278 -1.40 -8.82 -18.50
CA ILE A 278 -1.69 -7.91 -17.38
C ILE A 278 -1.19 -8.51 -16.06
N TYR A 279 -1.50 -9.78 -15.81
CA TYR A 279 -1.06 -10.48 -14.60
C TYR A 279 0.47 -10.63 -14.55
N ARG A 280 1.14 -10.99 -15.66
CA ARG A 280 2.60 -11.12 -15.74
C ARG A 280 3.31 -9.77 -15.55
N HIS A 281 2.82 -8.69 -16.15
CA HIS A 281 3.34 -7.34 -15.89
C HIS A 281 3.22 -6.97 -14.41
N TRP A 282 2.05 -7.21 -13.81
CA TRP A 282 1.90 -6.97 -12.38
C TRP A 282 2.88 -7.79 -11.55
N ARG A 283 3.09 -9.08 -11.83
CA ARG A 283 4.07 -9.92 -11.10
C ARG A 283 5.47 -9.32 -11.11
N ILE A 284 5.92 -8.81 -12.25
CA ILE A 284 7.22 -8.16 -12.40
C ILE A 284 7.32 -6.93 -11.49
N HIS A 285 6.30 -6.06 -11.51
CA HIS A 285 6.27 -4.85 -10.67
C HIS A 285 6.14 -5.18 -9.18
N ASN A 286 5.30 -6.15 -8.85
CA ASN A 286 5.11 -6.64 -7.48
C ASN A 286 6.43 -7.21 -6.89
N ALA A 287 7.17 -8.00 -7.67
CA ALA A 287 8.47 -8.53 -7.27
C ALA A 287 9.50 -7.40 -7.03
N ARG A 288 9.55 -6.39 -7.89
CA ARG A 288 10.43 -5.22 -7.67
C ARG A 288 10.04 -4.44 -6.42
N THR A 289 8.76 -4.29 -6.14
CA THR A 289 8.25 -3.66 -4.91
C THR A 289 8.66 -4.47 -3.67
N TYR A 290 8.53 -5.80 -3.71
CA TYR A 290 8.95 -6.69 -2.64
C TYR A 290 10.46 -6.63 -2.37
N ILE A 291 11.29 -6.70 -3.41
CA ILE A 291 12.75 -6.55 -3.31
C ILE A 291 13.12 -5.22 -2.67
N SER A 292 12.44 -4.14 -3.07
CA SER A 292 12.79 -2.78 -2.65
C SER A 292 12.38 -2.45 -1.22
N TYR A 293 11.24 -3.00 -0.76
CA TYR A 293 10.57 -2.54 0.46
C TYR A 293 10.18 -3.66 1.43
N GLY A 294 10.19 -4.91 0.96
CA GLY A 294 9.87 -6.09 1.76
C GLY A 294 11.07 -6.68 2.48
N ARG A 295 11.05 -8.00 2.62
CA ARG A 295 12.09 -8.76 3.32
C ARG A 295 12.68 -9.85 2.43
N PHE A 296 13.14 -9.46 1.24
CA PHE A 296 13.74 -10.37 0.27
C PHE A 296 15.01 -11.02 0.82
N ALA A 297 15.15 -12.35 0.65
CA ALA A 297 16.23 -13.08 1.30
C ALA A 297 17.62 -12.73 0.71
N LEU A 298 17.71 -12.51 -0.62
CA LEU A 298 18.99 -12.27 -1.30
C LEU A 298 19.58 -10.87 -1.06
N ASN A 299 18.79 -9.92 -0.53
CA ASN A 299 19.33 -8.62 -0.07
C ASN A 299 19.38 -8.49 1.46
N GLY A 300 19.49 -9.63 2.15
CA GLY A 300 19.74 -9.69 3.58
C GLY A 300 18.50 -9.57 4.47
N THR A 301 17.27 -9.55 3.93
CA THR A 301 15.99 -9.52 4.66
C THR A 301 15.67 -8.24 5.45
N TYR A 302 16.54 -7.21 5.37
CA TYR A 302 16.47 -6.05 6.26
C TYR A 302 15.95 -4.77 5.60
N GLN A 303 15.51 -4.76 4.32
CA GLN A 303 15.04 -3.54 3.66
C GLN A 303 13.89 -2.86 4.42
N ALA A 304 12.99 -3.64 5.01
CA ALA A 304 11.89 -3.14 5.84
C ALA A 304 12.38 -2.36 7.08
N TYR A 305 13.57 -2.67 7.61
CA TYR A 305 14.15 -1.98 8.76
C TYR A 305 14.65 -0.57 8.46
N SER A 306 14.63 -0.14 7.20
CA SER A 306 14.76 1.29 6.86
C SER A 306 13.71 2.14 7.60
N GLN A 307 12.56 1.56 7.94
CA GLN A 307 11.46 2.25 8.64
C GLN A 307 11.44 2.01 10.16
N ARG A 308 12.60 1.66 10.77
CA ARG A 308 12.72 1.52 12.22
C ARG A 308 12.46 2.83 12.99
N ALA A 309 12.90 3.98 12.45
CA ALA A 309 12.65 5.26 13.10
C ALA A 309 11.16 5.67 13.08
N PRO A 310 10.38 5.51 11.99
CA PRO A 310 8.91 5.59 12.04
C PRO A 310 8.27 4.68 13.08
N LEU A 311 8.69 3.42 13.18
CA LEU A 311 8.18 2.51 14.21
C LEU A 311 8.55 2.95 15.63
N TRP A 312 9.78 3.40 15.87
CA TRP A 312 10.17 4.03 17.13
C TRP A 312 9.30 5.23 17.48
N ASN A 313 9.04 6.11 16.50
CA ASN A 313 8.19 7.28 16.69
C ASN A 313 6.76 6.86 17.06
N LEU A 314 6.19 5.85 16.39
CA LEU A 314 4.87 5.32 16.71
C LEU A 314 4.79 4.84 18.16
N LEU A 315 5.78 4.04 18.59
CA LEU A 315 5.84 3.51 19.96
C LEU A 315 6.03 4.63 21.00
N HIS A 316 6.92 5.58 20.74
CA HIS A 316 7.18 6.70 21.64
C HIS A 316 5.97 7.63 21.78
N MET A 317 5.29 7.94 20.67
CA MET A 317 4.10 8.80 20.71
C MET A 317 2.93 8.14 21.42
N GLY A 318 2.74 6.81 21.26
CA GLY A 318 1.73 6.06 22.00
C GLY A 318 1.88 6.18 23.53
N ASP A 319 3.11 6.17 24.02
CA ASP A 319 3.37 6.43 25.46
C ASP A 319 3.21 7.90 25.85
N SER A 320 3.66 8.81 25.00
CA SER A 320 3.67 10.24 25.32
C SER A 320 2.27 10.84 25.44
N VAL A 321 1.30 10.32 24.68
CA VAL A 321 -0.08 10.87 24.66
C VAL A 321 -0.96 10.31 25.78
N LYS A 322 -0.57 9.24 26.47
CA LYS A 322 -1.41 8.62 27.50
C LYS A 322 -1.79 9.55 28.64
N ASN A 323 -0.94 10.52 28.98
CA ASN A 323 -1.15 11.49 30.07
C ASN A 323 -1.80 12.79 29.57
N ILE A 324 -2.19 12.88 28.29
CA ILE A 324 -2.86 14.07 27.77
C ILE A 324 -4.36 13.97 28.06
N GLY A 325 -4.92 15.01 28.68
CA GLY A 325 -6.32 15.03 29.14
C GLY A 325 -7.38 15.22 28.06
N HIS A 326 -6.99 15.28 26.78
CA HIS A 326 -7.87 15.41 25.61
C HIS A 326 -7.41 14.48 24.49
N PRO A 327 -8.29 14.12 23.54
CA PRO A 327 -7.92 13.25 22.42
C PRO A 327 -6.86 13.88 21.51
N VAL A 328 -6.05 13.00 20.90
CA VAL A 328 -4.98 13.38 19.98
C VAL A 328 -5.05 12.54 18.71
N VAL A 329 -4.85 13.18 17.59
CA VAL A 329 -4.71 12.51 16.28
C VAL A 329 -3.41 12.95 15.62
N HIS A 330 -2.54 12.00 15.34
CA HIS A 330 -1.34 12.23 14.54
C HIS A 330 -1.55 11.69 13.14
N LEU A 331 -1.55 12.56 12.14
CA LEU A 331 -1.58 12.18 10.72
C LEU A 331 -0.19 12.35 10.12
N ARG A 332 0.35 11.29 9.52
CA ARG A 332 1.69 11.24 8.94
C ARG A 332 1.61 10.76 7.51
N TYR A 333 2.02 11.60 6.55
CA TYR A 333 1.96 11.30 5.11
C TYR A 333 3.37 11.09 4.54
N THR A 334 3.64 9.86 4.11
CA THR A 334 4.92 9.42 3.54
C THR A 334 4.73 8.77 2.17
N THR A 335 5.79 8.26 1.55
CA THR A 335 5.68 7.54 0.27
C THR A 335 5.11 6.13 0.48
N ARG A 336 4.48 5.59 -0.56
CA ARG A 336 3.96 4.21 -0.57
C ARG A 336 5.05 3.17 -0.28
N GLY A 337 6.25 3.35 -0.85
CA GLY A 337 7.37 2.45 -0.58
C GLY A 337 7.78 2.45 0.90
N MET A 338 7.87 3.63 1.55
CA MET A 338 8.18 3.71 2.98
C MET A 338 7.05 3.10 3.83
N LEU A 339 5.80 3.33 3.44
CA LEU A 339 4.65 2.71 4.10
C LEU A 339 4.67 1.18 3.94
N THR A 340 4.99 0.66 2.74
CA THR A 340 5.19 -0.79 2.51
C THR A 340 6.24 -1.37 3.46
N SER A 341 7.39 -0.70 3.57
CA SER A 341 8.45 -1.15 4.50
C SER A 341 8.00 -1.12 5.96
N LEU A 342 7.23 -0.11 6.39
CA LEU A 342 6.67 -0.06 7.75
C LEU A 342 5.70 -1.21 8.00
N ILE A 343 4.80 -1.50 7.05
CA ILE A 343 3.84 -2.61 7.13
C ILE A 343 4.57 -3.96 7.21
N CYS A 344 5.60 -4.16 6.38
CA CYS A 344 6.42 -5.37 6.39
C CYS A 344 7.25 -5.49 7.69
N LEU A 345 7.78 -4.37 8.23
CA LEU A 345 8.49 -4.34 9.50
C LEU A 345 7.57 -4.68 10.68
N MET A 346 6.34 -4.18 10.65
CA MET A 346 5.30 -4.51 11.65
C MET A 346 4.70 -5.90 11.47
N GLU A 347 4.99 -6.59 10.35
CA GLU A 347 4.49 -7.94 10.00
C GLU A 347 2.95 -8.04 9.99
N LEU A 348 2.28 -6.94 9.66
CA LEU A 348 0.82 -6.87 9.64
C LEU A 348 0.26 -7.93 8.69
N ASN A 349 -0.75 -8.71 9.11
CA ASN A 349 -1.38 -9.78 8.34
C ASN A 349 -0.39 -10.78 7.70
N GLY A 350 0.83 -10.91 8.23
CA GLY A 350 1.87 -11.79 7.69
C GLY A 350 2.68 -11.17 6.53
N TYR A 351 2.52 -9.88 6.21
CA TYR A 351 3.31 -9.21 5.17
C TYR A 351 4.81 -9.07 5.47
N GLY A 352 5.25 -9.49 6.65
CA GLY A 352 6.67 -9.69 6.98
C GLY A 352 7.30 -10.94 6.34
N LEU A 353 6.70 -11.51 5.31
CA LEU A 353 7.17 -12.67 4.56
C LEU A 353 8.64 -12.54 4.17
N VAL A 354 9.41 -13.62 4.35
CA VAL A 354 10.81 -13.75 3.92
C VAL A 354 10.91 -14.89 2.90
N THR A 355 11.31 -14.59 1.68
CA THR A 355 11.56 -15.58 0.64
C THR A 355 12.65 -15.11 -0.33
N ALA A 356 13.37 -16.04 -0.95
CA ALA A 356 14.22 -15.82 -2.11
C ALA A 356 13.49 -16.15 -3.43
N ASP A 357 12.36 -16.84 -3.34
CA ASP A 357 11.58 -17.32 -4.49
C ASP A 357 10.48 -16.31 -4.84
N LEU A 358 10.72 -15.54 -5.90
CA LEU A 358 9.78 -14.52 -6.39
C LEU A 358 8.50 -15.13 -6.99
N ASP A 359 8.53 -16.41 -7.40
CA ASP A 359 7.38 -17.14 -7.92
C ASP A 359 6.37 -17.55 -6.82
N GLN A 360 6.74 -17.39 -5.56
CA GLN A 360 5.87 -17.69 -4.43
C GLN A 360 5.14 -16.47 -3.85
N LEU A 361 5.47 -15.24 -4.27
CA LEU A 361 4.93 -14.02 -3.66
C LEU A 361 3.41 -13.98 -3.68
N ASP A 362 2.83 -14.12 -4.86
CA ASP A 362 1.38 -14.12 -5.08
C ASP A 362 0.69 -15.32 -4.44
N LYS A 363 1.30 -16.51 -4.50
CA LYS A 363 0.80 -17.73 -3.87
C LYS A 363 0.75 -17.64 -2.34
N GLN A 364 1.68 -16.88 -1.74
CA GLN A 364 1.73 -16.60 -0.31
C GLN A 364 0.94 -15.34 0.09
N GLY A 365 0.18 -14.76 -0.84
CA GLY A 365 -0.71 -13.64 -0.57
C GLY A 365 -0.03 -12.27 -0.51
N TRP A 366 1.27 -12.17 -0.85
CA TRP A 366 1.97 -10.89 -0.86
C TRP A 366 1.68 -10.16 -2.18
N ALA A 367 0.84 -9.13 -2.10
CA ALA A 367 0.44 -8.31 -3.23
C ALA A 367 0.48 -6.83 -2.84
N ASP A 368 1.24 -6.05 -3.58
CA ASP A 368 1.52 -4.65 -3.30
C ASP A 368 0.25 -3.77 -3.31
N TYR A 369 -0.74 -4.07 -4.18
CA TYR A 369 -2.03 -3.38 -4.20
C TYR A 369 -2.91 -3.65 -2.96
N ARG A 370 -2.64 -4.71 -2.19
CA ARG A 370 -3.28 -4.98 -0.91
C ARG A 370 -2.55 -4.29 0.25
N ILE A 371 -1.25 -4.06 0.10
CA ILE A 371 -0.35 -3.56 1.15
C ILE A 371 -0.37 -2.04 1.20
N ALA A 372 0.09 -1.37 0.14
CA ALA A 372 0.23 0.08 0.13
C ALA A 372 -0.20 0.74 -1.20
N PRO A 373 -1.47 0.60 -1.62
CA PRO A 373 -2.03 1.30 -2.77
C PRO A 373 -2.11 2.82 -2.53
N PHE A 374 -2.63 3.58 -3.50
CA PHE A 374 -2.99 4.98 -3.29
C PHE A 374 -4.03 5.13 -2.17
N GLY A 375 -3.80 6.07 -1.27
CA GLY A 375 -4.65 6.29 -0.10
C GLY A 375 -4.44 5.27 1.03
N ALA A 376 -3.45 4.38 0.90
CA ALA A 376 -3.16 3.39 1.94
C ALA A 376 -2.75 4.01 3.27
N SER A 377 -3.09 3.34 4.35
CA SER A 377 -2.71 3.75 5.70
C SER A 377 -2.60 2.60 6.69
N VAL A 378 -1.72 2.79 7.67
CA VAL A 378 -1.73 2.06 8.95
C VAL A 378 -2.25 3.01 10.01
N GLN A 379 -3.28 2.60 10.74
CA GLN A 379 -3.82 3.36 11.87
C GLN A 379 -3.71 2.50 13.13
N VAL A 380 -3.09 3.04 14.16
CA VAL A 380 -3.06 2.44 15.51
C VAL A 380 -3.94 3.27 16.40
N ILE A 381 -5.07 2.72 16.81
CA ILE A 381 -6.07 3.37 17.64
C ILE A 381 -5.87 2.87 19.07
N HIS A 382 -5.70 3.79 20.02
CA HIS A 382 -5.52 3.47 21.43
C HIS A 382 -6.81 3.72 22.20
N TYR A 383 -7.15 2.77 23.08
CA TYR A 383 -8.37 2.76 23.88
C TYR A 383 -8.05 2.69 25.38
N ARG A 384 -8.78 3.45 26.18
CA ARG A 384 -8.72 3.43 27.65
C ARG A 384 -10.10 3.63 28.25
N LYS A 385 -10.29 3.28 29.52
CA LYS A 385 -11.50 3.61 30.29
C LYS A 385 -11.51 5.08 30.70
N ASP A 386 -10.42 5.52 31.32
CA ASP A 386 -10.19 6.88 31.84
C ASP A 386 -8.68 7.17 31.85
N MET A 387 -8.28 8.25 32.53
CA MET A 387 -6.88 8.68 32.62
C MET A 387 -6.01 7.78 33.51
N ASP A 388 -6.62 7.06 34.43
CA ASP A 388 -5.94 6.17 35.40
C ASP A 388 -5.90 4.72 34.91
N ASP A 389 -6.40 4.45 33.70
CA ASP A 389 -6.42 3.10 33.09
C ASP A 389 -5.02 2.70 32.61
N ASP A 390 -4.37 1.81 33.35
CA ASP A 390 -3.06 1.25 32.99
C ASP A 390 -3.13 0.19 31.89
N ASP A 391 -4.30 -0.41 31.66
CA ASP A 391 -4.53 -1.43 30.64
C ASP A 391 -5.01 -0.80 29.31
N ILE A 392 -4.13 -0.07 28.65
CA ILE A 392 -4.40 0.50 27.33
C ILE A 392 -4.46 -0.62 26.30
N LEU A 393 -5.55 -0.67 25.54
CA LEU A 393 -5.69 -1.54 24.38
C LEU A 393 -5.41 -0.77 23.09
N ILE A 394 -4.91 -1.48 22.10
CA ILE A 394 -4.80 -0.96 20.73
C ILE A 394 -5.55 -1.85 19.75
N LYS A 395 -6.09 -1.22 18.70
CA LYS A 395 -6.55 -1.89 17.49
C LYS A 395 -5.77 -1.31 16.30
N VAL A 396 -5.31 -2.17 15.39
CA VAL A 396 -4.58 -1.72 14.21
C VAL A 396 -5.45 -1.92 12.97
N LEU A 397 -5.55 -0.88 12.15
CA LEU A 397 -6.21 -0.93 10.86
C LEU A 397 -5.16 -0.80 9.75
N LEU A 398 -5.23 -1.68 8.78
CA LEU A 398 -4.52 -1.57 7.51
C LEU A 398 -5.52 -1.27 6.40
N ASN A 399 -5.36 -0.13 5.75
CA ASN A 399 -6.28 0.32 4.69
C ASN A 399 -7.75 0.33 5.16
N GLY A 400 -7.97 0.78 6.40
CA GLY A 400 -9.28 0.85 7.03
C GLY A 400 -9.82 -0.48 7.59
N LYS A 401 -9.20 -1.63 7.33
CA LYS A 401 -9.64 -2.94 7.79
C LYS A 401 -8.87 -3.39 9.03
N GLU A 402 -9.56 -4.03 9.96
CA GLU A 402 -8.93 -4.63 11.14
C GLU A 402 -7.84 -5.60 10.73
N THR A 403 -6.68 -5.50 11.35
CA THR A 403 -5.49 -6.25 10.93
C THR A 403 -4.84 -7.00 12.10
N ARG A 404 -4.30 -8.17 11.79
CA ARG A 404 -3.65 -9.02 12.80
C ARG A 404 -2.20 -8.60 13.00
N LEU A 405 -1.80 -8.47 14.27
CA LEU A 405 -0.41 -8.33 14.69
C LEU A 405 0.27 -9.71 14.81
N PRO A 406 1.61 -9.76 14.75
CA PRO A 406 2.39 -11.01 14.88
C PRO A 406 2.55 -11.45 16.36
N ILE A 407 1.58 -11.19 17.19
CA ILE A 407 1.51 -11.56 18.61
C ILE A 407 0.14 -12.14 18.93
N GLU A 408 0.08 -13.00 19.94
CA GLU A 408 -1.19 -13.49 20.46
C GLU A 408 -1.89 -12.42 21.28
N SER A 409 -3.22 -12.49 21.34
CA SER A 409 -4.06 -11.64 22.17
C SER A 409 -5.28 -12.41 22.64
N ASP A 410 -5.64 -12.23 23.89
CA ASP A 410 -6.87 -12.76 24.50
C ASP A 410 -8.13 -11.96 24.14
N CYS A 411 -7.96 -10.79 23.50
CA CYS A 411 -9.03 -9.88 23.11
C CYS A 411 -8.96 -9.46 21.63
N ALA A 412 -8.36 -10.27 20.76
CA ALA A 412 -8.24 -9.96 19.33
C ALA A 412 -9.60 -9.54 18.69
N PRO A 413 -9.63 -8.53 17.83
CA PRO A 413 -8.53 -7.81 17.17
C PRO A 413 -7.92 -6.66 18.00
N TYR A 414 -8.22 -6.59 19.29
CA TYR A 414 -7.57 -5.72 20.23
C TYR A 414 -6.33 -6.39 20.81
N TYR A 415 -5.33 -5.58 21.19
CA TYR A 415 -4.07 -6.04 21.76
C TYR A 415 -3.70 -5.14 22.94
N HIS A 416 -3.13 -5.73 24.01
CA HIS A 416 -2.55 -4.94 25.09
C HIS A 416 -1.37 -4.13 24.58
N TRP A 417 -1.41 -2.82 24.78
CA TRP A 417 -0.36 -1.89 24.30
C TRP A 417 1.03 -2.31 24.74
N GLN A 418 1.17 -2.72 26.01
CA GLN A 418 2.46 -3.12 26.55
C GLN A 418 3.05 -4.36 25.88
N ASP A 419 2.22 -5.32 25.45
CA ASP A 419 2.69 -6.52 24.77
C ASP A 419 3.12 -6.21 23.34
N ALA A 420 2.33 -5.44 22.61
CA ALA A 420 2.70 -4.97 21.28
C ALA A 420 3.99 -4.13 21.31
N LYS A 421 4.10 -3.18 22.25
CA LYS A 421 5.30 -2.37 22.45
C LYS A 421 6.51 -3.24 22.77
N ARG A 422 6.41 -4.18 23.69
CA ARG A 422 7.48 -5.11 24.06
C ARG A 422 7.97 -5.92 22.87
N TYR A 423 7.06 -6.43 22.06
CA TYR A 423 7.38 -7.18 20.86
C TYR A 423 8.22 -6.34 19.87
N TYR A 424 7.72 -5.15 19.51
CA TYR A 424 8.40 -4.30 18.55
C TYR A 424 9.72 -3.74 19.06
N LEU A 425 9.83 -3.38 20.35
CA LEU A 425 11.09 -2.96 20.94
C LEU A 425 12.16 -4.06 20.90
N ARG A 426 11.81 -5.31 21.24
CA ARG A 426 12.75 -6.44 21.13
C ARG A 426 13.26 -6.59 19.70
N LYS A 427 12.39 -6.49 18.71
CA LYS A 427 12.72 -6.58 17.30
C LYS A 427 13.67 -5.47 16.85
N LEU A 428 13.42 -4.24 17.26
CA LEU A 428 14.24 -3.09 16.95
C LEU A 428 15.62 -3.19 17.61
N TYR A 429 15.67 -3.51 18.89
CA TYR A 429 16.94 -3.71 19.62
C TYR A 429 17.78 -4.88 19.05
N ALA A 430 17.14 -5.96 18.64
CA ALA A 430 17.86 -7.10 18.02
C ALA A 430 18.55 -6.66 16.72
N TYR A 431 17.87 -5.84 15.90
CA TYR A 431 18.47 -5.31 14.66
C TYR A 431 19.61 -4.32 14.95
N GLU A 432 19.45 -3.39 15.89
CA GLU A 432 20.51 -2.43 16.25
C GLU A 432 21.76 -3.15 16.78
N ARG A 433 21.58 -4.20 17.59
CA ARG A 433 22.70 -5.03 18.06
C ARG A 433 23.42 -5.73 16.90
N LEU A 434 22.67 -6.32 15.97
CA LEU A 434 23.25 -6.96 14.78
C LEU A 434 24.06 -5.97 13.94
N LYS A 435 23.53 -4.77 13.73
CA LYS A 435 24.19 -3.69 12.99
C LYS A 435 25.53 -3.33 13.66
N TYR A 436 25.50 -3.10 14.97
CA TYR A 436 26.70 -2.79 15.76
C TYR A 436 27.78 -3.90 15.66
N GLU A 437 27.39 -5.17 15.79
CA GLU A 437 28.31 -6.32 15.67
C GLU A 437 28.96 -6.38 14.28
N ASN A 438 28.19 -6.10 13.21
CA ASN A 438 28.70 -6.09 11.84
C ASN A 438 29.67 -4.92 11.58
N GLU A 439 29.36 -3.73 12.09
CA GLU A 439 30.26 -2.55 11.99
C GLU A 439 31.58 -2.81 12.71
N THR A 440 31.54 -3.40 13.92
CA THR A 440 32.74 -3.75 14.70
C THR A 440 33.61 -4.79 13.98
N LYS A 441 33.02 -5.77 13.29
CA LYS A 441 33.73 -6.74 12.48
C LYS A 441 34.42 -6.11 11.25
N LYS A 442 33.74 -5.13 10.61
CA LYS A 442 34.31 -4.39 9.45
C LYS A 442 35.51 -3.52 9.84
N GLN A 443 35.50 -2.94 11.05
CA GLN A 443 36.59 -2.10 11.57
C GLN A 443 37.86 -2.93 11.98
N LYS A 444 37.70 -4.24 12.24
CA LYS A 444 38.78 -5.14 12.63
C LYS A 444 39.48 -5.84 11.45
N LYS A 445 38.92 -5.69 10.25
CA LYS A 445 39.47 -6.15 8.97
C LYS A 445 40.20 -5.00 8.24
#